data_f1f5c86449ffc6cf5a682316b6dc67fa
#
_entry.id   f1f5c86449ffc6cf5a682316b6dc67fa
#
_cell.length_a   1.000
_cell.length_b   1.000
_cell.length_c   1.000
_cell.angle_alpha   90.00
_cell.angle_beta   90.00
_cell.angle_gamma   90.00
#
_symmetry.space_group_name_H-M   'P 1'
#
loop_
_entity.id
_entity.type
_entity.pdbx_description
1 polymer ?
#
loop_
_entity_poly.entity_id
_entity_poly.type
_entity_poly.pdbx_seq_one_letter_code
_entity_poly.pdbx_strand_id
1 'polypeptide(L)'
;LLKRATVLGNFNPRDYMERRVWITARDGERIPVSLVWHRDCPAQDSPMFITGYGAYEISSDPGFSVSRLSMLDRGVLYAVPHIRGGGEMGRAWYEQGRRLNKKHSFEDFVDATRALQKAHLADAWRTVANGGSAGGLLMGAIANMAPECYAGVEADVPFVDALTSILDPDLP
;
A
#
# COMPACT_ATOMS: atom_id res chain seq x y z
N LEU A 1 -14.63 -2.48 26.30
CA LEU A 1 -15.22 -2.14 25.02
C LEU A 1 -16.51 -1.35 25.28
N LEU A 2 -16.55 -0.08 24.88
CA LEU A 2 -17.70 0.79 25.11
C LEU A 2 -18.73 0.73 23.97
N LYS A 3 -18.25 0.50 22.74
CA LYS A 3 -19.11 0.41 21.56
C LYS A 3 -18.44 -0.49 20.50
N ARG A 4 -19.25 -1.23 19.77
CA ARG A 4 -18.83 -2.04 18.63
C ARG A 4 -19.68 -1.65 17.41
N ALA A 5 -19.04 -1.39 16.27
CA ALA A 5 -19.77 -1.17 15.03
C ALA A 5 -20.45 -2.48 14.59
N THR A 6 -21.69 -2.37 14.14
CA THR A 6 -22.42 -3.50 13.57
C THR A 6 -21.97 -3.69 12.11
N VAL A 7 -21.56 -4.91 11.79
CA VAL A 7 -21.31 -5.33 10.41
C VAL A 7 -22.48 -6.22 10.00
N LEU A 8 -23.17 -5.86 8.92
CA LEU A 8 -24.30 -6.62 8.41
C LEU A 8 -23.83 -7.89 7.70
N GLY A 9 -24.63 -8.93 7.71
CA GLY A 9 -24.32 -10.24 7.14
C GLY A 9 -23.63 -11.18 8.14
N ASN A 10 -23.03 -12.24 7.63
CA ASN A 10 -22.39 -13.29 8.44
C ASN A 10 -20.93 -12.95 8.78
N PHE A 11 -20.67 -11.73 9.22
CA PHE A 11 -19.30 -11.31 9.58
C PHE A 11 -18.83 -11.97 10.88
N ASN A 12 -17.72 -12.69 10.81
CA ASN A 12 -17.02 -13.19 11.98
C ASN A 12 -15.53 -12.76 11.90
N PRO A 13 -15.04 -11.92 12.83
CA PRO A 13 -13.66 -11.43 12.79
C PRO A 13 -12.61 -12.54 12.87
N ARG A 14 -12.97 -13.76 13.34
CA ARG A 14 -12.08 -14.90 13.40
C ARG A 14 -11.80 -15.53 12.03
N ASP A 15 -12.54 -15.15 11.00
CA ASP A 15 -12.34 -15.66 9.64
C ASP A 15 -11.23 -14.89 8.90
N TYR A 16 -10.70 -13.83 9.50
CA TYR A 16 -9.65 -13.02 8.92
C TYR A 16 -8.34 -13.15 9.71
N MET A 17 -7.26 -13.28 8.97
CA MET A 17 -5.91 -13.38 9.48
C MET A 17 -5.16 -12.09 9.18
N GLU A 18 -4.33 -11.66 10.14
CA GLU A 18 -3.49 -10.48 9.97
C GLU A 18 -2.03 -10.82 10.31
N ARG A 19 -1.11 -10.16 9.64
CA ARG A 19 0.31 -10.32 9.91
C ARG A 19 1.07 -9.05 9.56
N ARG A 20 2.05 -8.67 10.38
CA ARG A 20 3.07 -7.72 10.01
C ARG A 20 4.34 -8.46 9.63
N VAL A 21 4.84 -8.16 8.43
CA VAL A 21 6.14 -8.64 7.94
C VAL A 21 7.08 -7.46 7.76
N TRP A 22 8.37 -7.73 7.76
CA TRP A 22 9.41 -6.75 7.49
C TRP A 22 10.16 -7.17 6.24
N ILE A 23 10.19 -6.30 5.26
CA ILE A 23 11.01 -6.50 4.06
C ILE A 23 12.29 -5.65 4.16
N THR A 24 13.31 -6.03 3.42
CA THR A 24 14.52 -5.21 3.27
C THR A 24 14.49 -4.56 1.90
N ALA A 25 14.48 -3.24 1.87
CA ALA A 25 14.56 -2.46 0.64
C ALA A 25 15.97 -2.55 0.02
N ARG A 26 16.10 -2.13 -1.23
CA ARG A 26 17.37 -2.18 -2.00
C ARG A 26 18.53 -1.43 -1.36
N ASP A 27 18.23 -0.41 -0.56
CA ASP A 27 19.20 0.39 0.20
C ASP A 27 19.48 -0.15 1.61
N GLY A 28 18.88 -1.28 1.97
CA GLY A 28 19.05 -1.94 3.26
C GLY A 28 18.06 -1.52 4.33
N GLU A 29 17.18 -0.53 4.07
CA GLU A 29 16.19 -0.08 5.04
C GLU A 29 15.11 -1.16 5.26
N ARG A 30 14.57 -1.20 6.49
CA ARG A 30 13.56 -2.19 6.88
C ARG A 30 12.17 -1.59 6.80
N ILE A 31 11.37 -2.05 5.83
CA ILE A 31 10.02 -1.57 5.57
C ILE A 31 8.99 -2.51 6.21
N PRO A 32 8.16 -2.03 7.15
CA PRO A 32 7.06 -2.83 7.68
C PRO A 32 5.92 -2.92 6.65
N VAL A 33 5.32 -4.09 6.54
CA VAL A 33 4.16 -4.33 5.66
C VAL A 33 3.07 -5.02 6.46
N SER A 34 1.89 -4.42 6.52
CA SER A 34 0.71 -5.04 7.11
C SER A 34 -0.04 -5.85 6.05
N LEU A 35 -0.39 -7.07 6.40
CA LEU A 35 -1.11 -8.01 5.54
C LEU A 35 -2.40 -8.44 6.22
N VAL A 36 -3.48 -8.60 5.44
CA VAL A 36 -4.72 -9.22 5.90
C VAL A 36 -5.32 -10.08 4.79
N TRP A 37 -5.89 -11.24 5.16
CA TRP A 37 -6.50 -12.18 4.23
C TRP A 37 -7.57 -13.02 4.93
N HIS A 38 -8.45 -13.67 4.17
CA HIS A 38 -9.42 -14.63 4.71
C HIS A 38 -8.72 -15.96 5.03
N ARG A 39 -8.98 -16.57 6.21
CA ARG A 39 -8.27 -17.77 6.67
C ARG A 39 -8.39 -18.98 5.74
N ASP A 40 -9.54 -19.12 5.07
CA ASP A 40 -9.79 -20.24 4.16
C ASP A 40 -9.15 -20.02 2.76
N CYS A 41 -8.56 -18.85 2.56
CA CYS A 41 -7.84 -18.46 1.35
C CYS A 41 -6.41 -18.08 1.76
N PRO A 42 -5.54 -19.07 2.09
CA PRO A 42 -4.21 -18.77 2.57
C PRO A 42 -3.42 -17.95 1.56
N ALA A 43 -2.63 -17.01 2.07
CA ALA A 43 -1.80 -16.14 1.24
C ALA A 43 -0.65 -16.93 0.60
N GLN A 44 -0.94 -17.60 -0.50
CA GLN A 44 0.01 -18.35 -1.32
C GLN A 44 -0.29 -18.10 -2.79
N ASP A 45 0.62 -17.40 -3.48
CA ASP A 45 0.43 -16.93 -4.85
C ASP A 45 -0.96 -16.32 -5.07
N SER A 46 -1.45 -15.54 -4.08
CA SER A 46 -2.79 -14.99 -4.07
C SER A 46 -2.92 -13.78 -4.98
N PRO A 47 -4.12 -13.47 -5.49
CA PRO A 47 -4.42 -12.12 -5.95
C PRO A 47 -4.09 -11.14 -4.83
N MET A 48 -3.44 -10.02 -5.15
CA MET A 48 -3.08 -9.01 -4.15
C MET A 48 -3.63 -7.64 -4.52
N PHE A 49 -4.19 -6.95 -3.53
CA PHE A 49 -4.45 -5.53 -3.59
C PHE A 49 -3.49 -4.82 -2.64
N ILE A 50 -2.57 -4.02 -3.19
CA ILE A 50 -1.55 -3.32 -2.42
C ILE A 50 -1.77 -1.82 -2.52
N THR A 51 -1.90 -1.13 -1.38
CA THR A 51 -2.18 0.30 -1.33
C THR A 51 -1.10 1.06 -0.59
N GLY A 52 -0.84 2.30 -1.02
CA GLY A 52 0.16 3.15 -0.38
C GLY A 52 -0.08 4.65 -0.60
N TYR A 53 0.56 5.44 0.27
CA TYR A 53 0.50 6.90 0.21
C TYR A 53 1.90 7.53 0.26
N GLY A 54 2.61 7.40 1.36
CA GLY A 54 4.01 7.78 1.52
C GLY A 54 4.29 9.27 1.43
N ALA A 55 3.42 10.13 1.96
CA ALA A 55 3.59 11.58 1.93
C ALA A 55 3.04 12.26 3.19
N TYR A 56 3.46 13.50 3.42
CA TYR A 56 2.95 14.42 4.45
C TYR A 56 3.01 13.89 5.88
N GLU A 57 3.90 12.93 6.18
CA GLU A 57 3.99 12.29 7.49
C GLU A 57 2.68 11.57 7.89
N ILE A 58 1.78 11.32 6.92
CA ILE A 58 0.53 10.62 7.15
C ILE A 58 0.81 9.13 7.29
N SER A 59 0.38 8.55 8.42
CA SER A 59 0.47 7.11 8.66
C SER A 59 -0.67 6.36 7.99
N SER A 60 -0.35 5.33 7.23
CA SER A 60 -1.32 4.40 6.65
C SER A 60 -1.69 3.34 7.67
N ASP A 61 -2.52 3.70 8.66
CA ASP A 61 -2.92 2.78 9.72
C ASP A 61 -3.81 1.64 9.17
N PRO A 62 -3.52 0.38 9.53
CA PRO A 62 -4.29 -0.78 9.10
C PRO A 62 -5.62 -0.88 9.87
N GLY A 63 -6.52 0.07 9.63
CA GLY A 63 -7.85 0.13 10.24
C GLY A 63 -8.81 -0.90 9.65
N PHE A 64 -9.86 -1.22 10.42
CA PHE A 64 -10.97 -2.06 9.93
C PHE A 64 -11.77 -1.33 8.85
N SER A 65 -12.13 -2.05 7.77
CA SER A 65 -12.96 -1.55 6.67
C SER A 65 -13.95 -2.61 6.22
N VAL A 66 -15.24 -2.27 6.24
CA VAL A 66 -16.31 -3.17 5.75
C VAL A 66 -16.19 -3.44 4.25
N SER A 67 -15.83 -2.42 3.46
CA SER A 67 -15.68 -2.58 2.01
C SER A 67 -14.54 -3.54 1.65
N ARG A 68 -13.47 -3.58 2.46
CA ARG A 68 -12.34 -4.49 2.27
C ARG A 68 -12.75 -5.96 2.41
N LEU A 69 -13.72 -6.28 3.26
CA LEU A 69 -14.20 -7.66 3.47
C LEU A 69 -14.61 -8.31 2.14
N SER A 70 -15.22 -7.54 1.23
CA SER A 70 -15.62 -8.04 -0.10
C SER A 70 -14.44 -8.57 -0.93
N MET A 71 -13.25 -7.98 -0.80
CA MET A 71 -12.03 -8.47 -1.46
C MET A 71 -11.46 -9.68 -0.72
N LEU A 72 -11.39 -9.61 0.61
CA LEU A 72 -10.85 -10.70 1.44
C LEU A 72 -11.66 -11.99 1.27
N ASP A 73 -13.00 -11.90 1.23
CA ASP A 73 -13.92 -13.04 1.02
C ASP A 73 -13.77 -13.69 -0.37
N ARG A 74 -13.15 -12.98 -1.31
CA ARG A 74 -12.79 -13.49 -2.66
C ARG A 74 -11.36 -14.00 -2.75
N GLY A 75 -10.66 -14.12 -1.63
CA GLY A 75 -9.30 -14.64 -1.57
C GLY A 75 -8.21 -13.65 -1.94
N VAL A 76 -8.51 -12.36 -1.94
CA VAL A 76 -7.51 -11.32 -2.18
C VAL A 76 -6.68 -11.09 -0.92
N LEU A 77 -5.36 -11.13 -1.04
CA LEU A 77 -4.42 -10.64 -0.03
C LEU A 77 -4.41 -9.10 -0.09
N TYR A 78 -4.73 -8.45 1.02
CA TYR A 78 -4.66 -7.00 1.13
C TYR A 78 -3.35 -6.61 1.83
N ALA A 79 -2.56 -5.75 1.20
CA ALA A 79 -1.24 -5.35 1.69
C ALA A 79 -1.12 -3.83 1.83
N VAL A 80 -0.51 -3.38 2.93
CA VAL A 80 -0.19 -1.97 3.18
C VAL A 80 1.29 -1.87 3.56
N PRO A 81 2.18 -1.56 2.62
CA PRO A 81 3.56 -1.22 2.95
C PRO A 81 3.62 0.18 3.56
N HIS A 82 4.28 0.27 4.72
CA HIS A 82 4.47 1.51 5.47
C HIS A 82 5.75 2.20 4.98
N ILE A 83 5.65 2.80 3.80
CA ILE A 83 6.79 3.35 3.05
C ILE A 83 7.28 4.69 3.60
N ARG A 84 8.54 5.02 3.33
CA ARG A 84 9.12 6.32 3.68
C ARG A 84 8.33 7.48 3.07
N GLY A 85 8.26 8.60 3.80
CA GLY A 85 7.39 9.74 3.50
C GLY A 85 6.11 9.75 4.31
N GLY A 86 5.69 8.60 4.87
CA GLY A 86 4.69 8.47 5.92
C GLY A 86 5.27 8.74 7.31
N GLY A 87 4.43 8.61 8.34
CA GLY A 87 4.77 8.87 9.75
C GLY A 87 4.97 7.61 10.60
N GLU A 88 4.81 6.41 10.03
CA GLU A 88 4.70 5.15 10.76
C GLU A 88 5.93 4.82 11.61
N MET A 89 7.11 5.25 11.18
CA MET A 89 8.37 5.06 11.89
C MET A 89 8.91 6.38 12.46
N GLY A 90 8.06 7.39 12.60
CA GLY A 90 8.39 8.69 13.16
C GLY A 90 8.99 9.68 12.15
N ARG A 91 9.45 10.82 12.67
CA ARG A 91 9.86 11.98 11.85
C ARG A 91 10.96 11.66 10.84
N ALA A 92 11.96 10.87 11.21
CA ALA A 92 13.04 10.49 10.31
C ALA A 92 12.52 9.72 9.08
N TRP A 93 11.47 8.92 9.25
CA TRP A 93 10.82 8.17 8.17
C TRP A 93 10.21 9.11 7.13
N TYR A 94 9.55 10.16 7.59
CA TYR A 94 9.02 11.21 6.73
C TYR A 94 10.13 11.96 5.98
N GLU A 95 11.17 12.39 6.69
CA GLU A 95 12.28 13.16 6.11
C GLU A 95 13.03 12.36 5.03
N GLN A 96 13.12 11.04 5.19
CA GLN A 96 13.75 10.15 4.21
C GLN A 96 12.89 9.87 2.96
N GLY A 97 11.63 10.28 2.93
CA GLY A 97 10.70 10.07 1.81
C GLY A 97 10.14 11.35 1.21
N ARG A 98 10.68 12.54 1.53
CA ARG A 98 10.18 13.82 0.99
C ARG A 98 11.21 14.57 0.14
N ARG A 99 10.75 15.53 -0.64
CA ARG A 99 11.58 16.43 -1.47
C ARG A 99 12.56 15.62 -2.33
N LEU A 100 13.85 15.87 -2.22
CA LEU A 100 14.90 15.17 -2.97
C LEU A 100 15.00 13.67 -2.64
N ASN A 101 14.47 13.26 -1.48
CA ASN A 101 14.40 11.86 -1.06
C ASN A 101 13.12 11.15 -1.49
N LYS A 102 12.22 11.83 -2.22
CA LYS A 102 10.90 11.28 -2.59
C LYS A 102 10.97 9.95 -3.32
N LYS A 103 12.03 9.72 -4.05
CA LYS A 103 12.25 8.46 -4.78
C LYS A 103 12.26 7.23 -3.86
N HIS A 104 12.71 7.35 -2.62
CA HIS A 104 12.69 6.25 -1.65
C HIS A 104 11.26 5.74 -1.40
N SER A 105 10.24 6.62 -1.37
CA SER A 105 8.84 6.16 -1.22
C SER A 105 8.44 5.21 -2.36
N PHE A 106 8.84 5.52 -3.59
CA PHE A 106 8.52 4.71 -4.77
C PHE A 106 9.29 3.39 -4.76
N GLU A 107 10.58 3.45 -4.43
CA GLU A 107 11.47 2.29 -4.33
C GLU A 107 11.00 1.32 -3.23
N ASP A 108 10.64 1.85 -2.06
CA ASP A 108 10.10 1.05 -0.94
C ASP A 108 8.84 0.27 -1.34
N PHE A 109 7.93 0.92 -2.06
CA PHE A 109 6.69 0.29 -2.51
C PHE A 109 6.95 -0.83 -3.51
N VAL A 110 7.83 -0.59 -4.50
CA VAL A 110 8.24 -1.61 -5.47
C VAL A 110 8.95 -2.77 -4.78
N ASP A 111 9.87 -2.47 -3.86
CA ASP A 111 10.64 -3.50 -3.15
C ASP A 111 9.75 -4.35 -2.23
N ALA A 112 8.77 -3.71 -1.57
CA ALA A 112 7.76 -4.43 -0.80
C ALA A 112 6.93 -5.36 -1.70
N THR A 113 6.46 -4.86 -2.84
CA THR A 113 5.70 -5.67 -3.81
C THR A 113 6.51 -6.88 -4.27
N ARG A 114 7.74 -6.65 -4.74
CA ARG A 114 8.64 -7.73 -5.19
C ARG A 114 8.96 -8.75 -4.10
N ALA A 115 9.16 -8.29 -2.86
CA ALA A 115 9.43 -9.17 -1.75
C ALA A 115 8.24 -10.10 -1.43
N LEU A 116 7.01 -9.59 -1.49
CA LEU A 116 5.80 -10.39 -1.28
C LEU A 116 5.61 -11.43 -2.40
N GLN A 117 5.86 -11.04 -3.65
CA GLN A 117 5.80 -11.94 -4.82
C GLN A 117 6.90 -13.01 -4.75
N LYS A 118 8.13 -12.63 -4.44
CA LYS A 118 9.26 -13.56 -4.27
C LYS A 118 9.03 -14.56 -3.12
N ALA A 119 8.33 -14.13 -2.08
CA ALA A 119 7.94 -14.99 -0.96
C ALA A 119 6.74 -15.89 -1.26
N HIS A 120 6.22 -15.89 -2.49
CA HIS A 120 5.03 -16.63 -2.90
C HIS A 120 3.78 -16.31 -2.08
N LEU A 121 3.69 -15.09 -1.55
CA LEU A 121 2.47 -14.61 -0.89
C LEU A 121 1.49 -14.02 -1.91
N ALA A 122 2.00 -13.45 -2.98
CA ALA A 122 1.24 -12.77 -4.03
C ALA A 122 1.71 -13.17 -5.43
N ASP A 123 0.77 -13.15 -6.38
CA ASP A 123 1.02 -13.39 -7.79
C ASP A 123 1.12 -12.05 -8.55
N ALA A 124 2.21 -11.84 -9.30
CA ALA A 124 2.43 -10.62 -10.08
C ALA A 124 1.31 -10.37 -11.11
N TRP A 125 0.87 -11.43 -11.78
CA TRP A 125 -0.19 -11.37 -12.79
C TRP A 125 -1.58 -11.06 -12.22
N ARG A 126 -1.73 -11.04 -10.90
CA ARG A 126 -2.97 -10.74 -10.18
C ARG A 126 -2.75 -9.73 -9.06
N THR A 127 -1.70 -8.91 -9.17
CA THR A 127 -1.43 -7.82 -8.24
C THR A 127 -1.96 -6.51 -8.80
N VAL A 128 -2.82 -5.84 -8.03
CA VAL A 128 -3.30 -4.48 -8.32
C VAL A 128 -2.74 -3.54 -7.27
N ALA A 129 -2.12 -2.46 -7.72
CA ALA A 129 -1.66 -1.37 -6.86
C ALA A 129 -2.67 -0.22 -6.86
N ASN A 130 -2.89 0.39 -5.69
CA ASN A 130 -3.80 1.52 -5.52
C ASN A 130 -3.17 2.66 -4.73
N GLY A 131 -3.51 3.88 -5.10
CA GLY A 131 -3.13 5.08 -4.35
C GLY A 131 -3.82 6.33 -4.84
N GLY A 132 -4.19 7.21 -3.92
CA GLY A 132 -4.90 8.46 -4.23
C GLY A 132 -4.06 9.71 -3.95
N SER A 133 -4.32 10.81 -4.67
CA SER A 133 -3.65 12.11 -4.47
C SER A 133 -2.12 11.99 -4.59
N ALA A 134 -1.37 12.22 -3.51
CA ALA A 134 0.08 11.95 -3.46
C ALA A 134 0.40 10.44 -3.62
N GLY A 135 -0.50 9.54 -3.19
CA GLY A 135 -0.45 8.12 -3.53
C GLY A 135 -0.70 7.85 -5.01
N GLY A 136 -1.44 8.71 -5.70
CA GLY A 136 -1.58 8.68 -7.17
C GLY A 136 -0.28 9.01 -7.90
N LEU A 137 0.53 9.96 -7.38
CA LEU A 137 1.91 10.17 -7.85
C LEU A 137 2.77 8.90 -7.67
N LEU A 138 2.64 8.25 -6.51
CA LEU A 138 3.29 6.95 -6.26
C LEU A 138 2.88 5.94 -7.33
N MET A 139 1.58 5.84 -7.65
CA MET A 139 1.07 4.92 -8.68
C MET A 139 1.65 5.21 -10.06
N GLY A 140 1.71 6.47 -10.48
CA GLY A 140 2.35 6.87 -11.74
C GLY A 140 3.85 6.51 -11.78
N ALA A 141 4.54 6.70 -10.65
CA ALA A 141 5.97 6.36 -10.55
C ALA A 141 6.21 4.84 -10.68
N ILE A 142 5.48 4.02 -9.90
CA ILE A 142 5.69 2.55 -9.90
C ILE A 142 5.28 1.90 -11.22
N ALA A 143 4.26 2.43 -11.89
CA ALA A 143 3.85 1.95 -13.23
C ALA A 143 4.98 2.09 -14.27
N ASN A 144 5.85 3.10 -14.11
CA ASN A 144 7.02 3.29 -14.97
C ASN A 144 8.26 2.53 -14.45
N MET A 145 8.41 2.38 -13.13
CA MET A 145 9.61 1.78 -12.53
C MET A 145 9.60 0.25 -12.55
N ALA A 146 8.42 -0.37 -12.47
CA ALA A 146 8.28 -1.81 -12.31
C ALA A 146 6.94 -2.32 -12.88
N PRO A 147 6.62 -2.06 -14.16
CA PRO A 147 5.36 -2.46 -14.77
C PRO A 147 5.10 -3.97 -14.68
N GLU A 148 6.15 -4.78 -14.65
CA GLU A 148 6.07 -6.24 -14.56
C GLU A 148 5.53 -6.75 -13.21
N CYS A 149 5.48 -5.89 -12.19
CA CYS A 149 5.00 -6.26 -10.86
C CYS A 149 3.47 -6.19 -10.72
N TYR A 150 2.78 -5.57 -11.69
CA TYR A 150 1.38 -5.22 -11.53
C TYR A 150 0.54 -5.65 -12.73
N ALA A 151 -0.57 -6.33 -12.46
CA ALA A 151 -1.62 -6.60 -13.45
C ALA A 151 -2.47 -5.35 -13.73
N GLY A 152 -2.53 -4.43 -12.78
CA GLY A 152 -3.24 -3.16 -12.89
C GLY A 152 -2.79 -2.15 -11.84
N VAL A 153 -3.00 -0.88 -12.15
CA VAL A 153 -2.70 0.25 -11.26
C VAL A 153 -3.93 1.16 -11.24
N GLU A 154 -4.46 1.37 -10.05
CA GLU A 154 -5.57 2.29 -9.78
C GLU A 154 -5.01 3.56 -9.14
N ALA A 155 -5.17 4.69 -9.84
CA ALA A 155 -4.68 5.99 -9.40
C ALA A 155 -5.88 6.95 -9.19
N ASP A 156 -6.28 7.15 -7.95
CA ASP A 156 -7.41 7.98 -7.58
C ASP A 156 -7.00 9.45 -7.47
N VAL A 157 -7.68 10.34 -8.22
CA VAL A 157 -7.37 11.78 -8.24
C VAL A 157 -5.86 12.07 -8.21
N PRO A 158 -5.07 11.50 -9.14
CA PRO A 158 -3.62 11.41 -9.01
C PRO A 158 -2.95 12.78 -9.20
N PHE A 159 -2.00 13.09 -8.31
CA PHE A 159 -1.15 14.26 -8.44
C PHE A 159 0.08 13.93 -9.30
N VAL A 160 -0.12 13.72 -10.61
CA VAL A 160 0.93 13.26 -11.54
C VAL A 160 1.60 14.36 -12.33
N ASP A 161 0.96 15.53 -12.47
CA ASP A 161 1.55 16.72 -13.09
C ASP A 161 1.92 17.77 -12.02
N ALA A 162 2.88 17.38 -11.16
CA ALA A 162 3.33 18.23 -10.07
C ALA A 162 3.99 19.53 -10.56
N LEU A 163 4.72 19.48 -11.68
CA LEU A 163 5.47 20.63 -12.17
C LEU A 163 4.54 21.75 -12.62
N THR A 164 3.59 21.45 -13.50
CA THR A 164 2.63 22.43 -14.02
C THR A 164 1.76 22.96 -12.90
N SER A 165 1.25 22.07 -12.03
CA SER A 165 0.40 22.48 -10.89
C SER A 165 1.12 23.42 -9.92
N ILE A 166 2.38 23.13 -9.55
CA ILE A 166 3.14 23.96 -8.59
C ILE A 166 3.55 25.30 -9.18
N LEU A 167 3.74 25.38 -10.50
CA LEU A 167 4.12 26.62 -11.19
C LEU A 167 2.93 27.50 -11.55
N ASP A 168 1.71 27.04 -11.39
CA ASP A 168 0.49 27.81 -11.63
C ASP A 168 0.28 28.83 -10.49
N PRO A 169 0.39 30.15 -10.74
CA PRO A 169 0.26 31.17 -9.71
C PRO A 169 -1.19 31.35 -9.22
N ASP A 170 -2.17 30.79 -9.92
CA ASP A 170 -3.60 30.92 -9.61
C ASP A 170 -4.10 29.75 -8.71
N LEU A 171 -3.26 28.75 -8.47
CA LEU A 171 -3.57 27.67 -7.53
C LEU A 171 -3.26 28.08 -6.09
N PRO A 172 -4.10 27.68 -5.11
CA PRO A 172 -3.93 28.03 -3.69
C PRO A 172 -2.69 27.41 -3.05
#